data_e2f3bb9eab48169402598bbcccf2baee
#
_entry.id   e2f3bb9eab48169402598bbcccf2baee
#
_cell.length_a   1.000
_cell.length_b   1.000
_cell.length_c   1.000
_cell.angle_alpha   90.00
_cell.angle_beta   90.00
_cell.angle_gamma   90.00
#
_symmetry.space_group_name_H-M   'P 1'
#
loop_
_entity.id
_entity.type
_entity.pdbx_description
1 polymer ?
#
loop_
_entity_poly.entity_id
_entity_poly.type
_entity_poly.pdbx_seq_one_letter_code
_entity_poly.pdbx_strand_id
1 'polypeptide(L)'
;MSWLFVTILAYFLLAVLSLFDRYLLIGPIPHPKIYTFYVGILSLFLCLFFIPLVIPLPEKNLIFLGLGAGIIRILAILFLTEGIVRSEVSRVVPAIGGLLPIFSFLIFLPFSPSQEILSASRITAFIFLVLGSVLISIKEFSAKFLSLTNLKYPIIAAFLYALTFLIAKILFLKTRFLSGFFLIVLGSGLGSLFFLISKKTRKLIFSHKPTQKISGLFILDQFFGGLGIIFQYYAVFLAKPSQVPLINALEGTRFVFLLLFVFLLSLWRPQLLQEKTKGRILIQKIIAIFFIVIGLAILALH
;
A
#
# COMPACT_ATOMS: atom_id res chain seq x y z
N MET A 1 -3.37 -16.82 13.64
CA MET A 1 -4.65 -16.11 13.35
C MET A 1 -4.59 -14.60 13.61
N SER A 2 -3.83 -14.12 14.61
CA SER A 2 -3.75 -12.68 14.93
C SER A 2 -3.32 -11.78 13.76
N TRP A 3 -2.33 -12.18 12.95
CA TRP A 3 -1.88 -11.41 11.78
C TRP A 3 -2.97 -11.20 10.72
N LEU A 4 -3.85 -12.20 10.53
CA LEU A 4 -4.93 -12.13 9.53
C LEU A 4 -5.97 -11.05 9.91
N PHE A 5 -6.42 -11.05 11.17
CA PHE A 5 -7.35 -10.04 11.66
C PHE A 5 -6.75 -8.62 11.56
N VAL A 6 -5.49 -8.47 11.98
CA VAL A 6 -4.79 -7.19 11.89
C VAL A 6 -4.64 -6.73 10.43
N THR A 7 -4.41 -7.67 9.50
CA THR A 7 -4.33 -7.38 8.07
C THR A 7 -5.67 -6.86 7.53
N ILE A 8 -6.78 -7.50 7.88
CA ILE A 8 -8.12 -7.06 7.44
C ILE A 8 -8.42 -5.65 7.97
N LEU A 9 -8.10 -5.38 9.25
CA LEU A 9 -8.26 -4.05 9.84
C LEU A 9 -7.36 -3.00 9.14
N ALA A 10 -6.12 -3.36 8.81
CA ALA A 10 -5.23 -2.49 8.05
C ALA A 10 -5.83 -2.11 6.69
N TYR A 11 -6.33 -3.08 5.95
CA TYR A 11 -6.93 -2.84 4.63
C TYR A 11 -8.27 -2.11 4.68
N PHE A 12 -9.03 -2.25 5.75
CA PHE A 12 -10.20 -1.43 6.02
C PHE A 12 -9.81 0.06 6.13
N LEU A 13 -8.81 0.39 6.96
CA LEU A 13 -8.32 1.76 7.12
C LEU A 13 -7.69 2.31 5.84
N LEU A 14 -6.93 1.49 5.11
CA LEU A 14 -6.35 1.86 3.83
C LEU A 14 -7.41 2.05 2.73
N ALA A 15 -8.59 1.43 2.86
CA ALA A 15 -9.70 1.69 1.96
C ALA A 15 -10.28 3.11 2.18
N VAL A 16 -10.36 3.56 3.43
CA VAL A 16 -10.73 4.95 3.75
C VAL A 16 -9.73 5.93 3.14
N LEU A 17 -8.42 5.69 3.33
CA LEU A 17 -7.35 6.45 2.69
C LEU A 17 -7.57 6.57 1.17
N SER A 18 -7.92 5.46 0.49
CA SER A 18 -8.08 5.44 -0.97
C SER A 18 -9.16 6.38 -1.49
N LEU A 19 -10.17 6.72 -0.68
CA LEU A 19 -11.21 7.69 -1.04
C LEU A 19 -10.64 9.10 -1.11
N PHE A 20 -9.78 9.46 -0.15
CA PHE A 20 -9.14 10.78 -0.07
C PHE A 20 -7.99 10.92 -1.09
N ASP A 21 -7.14 9.90 -1.22
CA ASP A 21 -6.02 9.88 -2.18
C ASP A 21 -6.46 10.20 -3.60
N ARG A 22 -7.57 9.57 -4.04
CA ARG A 22 -8.12 9.82 -5.38
C ARG A 22 -8.49 11.29 -5.58
N TYR A 23 -9.12 11.90 -4.59
CA TYR A 23 -9.50 13.30 -4.64
C TYR A 23 -8.28 14.23 -4.67
N LEU A 24 -7.31 13.98 -3.80
CA LEU A 24 -6.13 14.84 -3.64
C LEU A 24 -5.19 14.79 -4.85
N LEU A 25 -4.95 13.62 -5.43
CA LEU A 25 -4.00 13.43 -6.53
C LEU A 25 -4.57 13.85 -7.90
N ILE A 26 -5.89 13.73 -8.11
CA ILE A 26 -6.51 14.14 -9.38
C ILE A 26 -6.71 15.66 -9.44
N GLY A 27 -6.90 16.31 -8.29
CA GLY A 27 -7.26 17.71 -8.20
C GLY A 27 -6.20 18.58 -7.51
N PRO A 28 -6.25 18.73 -6.18
CA PRO A 28 -5.52 19.78 -5.45
C PRO A 28 -4.01 19.61 -5.41
N ILE A 29 -3.46 18.39 -5.46
CA ILE A 29 -2.02 18.11 -5.39
C ILE A 29 -1.60 17.21 -6.56
N PRO A 30 -1.63 17.70 -7.79
CA PRO A 30 -1.42 16.86 -8.99
C PRO A 30 0.04 16.49 -9.24
N HIS A 31 0.98 16.97 -8.43
CA HIS A 31 2.40 16.71 -8.61
C HIS A 31 2.91 15.58 -7.72
N PRO A 32 3.31 14.43 -8.29
CA PRO A 32 3.78 13.26 -7.55
C PRO A 32 4.88 13.57 -6.53
N LYS A 33 5.87 14.37 -6.91
CA LYS A 33 7.00 14.75 -6.05
C LYS A 33 6.56 15.61 -4.87
N ILE A 34 5.56 16.50 -5.05
CA ILE A 34 5.02 17.34 -3.97
C ILE A 34 4.28 16.43 -2.98
N TYR A 35 3.38 15.58 -3.49
CA TYR A 35 2.62 14.65 -2.66
C TYR A 35 3.57 13.75 -1.84
N THR A 36 4.53 13.09 -2.51
CA THR A 36 5.50 12.18 -1.87
C THR A 36 6.37 12.91 -0.84
N PHE A 37 6.77 14.15 -1.12
CA PHE A 37 7.51 14.99 -0.17
C PHE A 37 6.71 15.25 1.11
N TYR A 38 5.44 15.65 0.99
CA TYR A 38 4.61 15.91 2.16
C TYR A 38 4.31 14.64 2.97
N VAL A 39 4.10 13.49 2.31
CA VAL A 39 4.01 12.18 3.00
C VAL A 39 5.27 11.90 3.82
N GLY A 40 6.45 12.16 3.25
CA GLY A 40 7.72 11.97 3.96
C GLY A 40 7.90 12.95 5.12
N ILE A 41 7.55 14.22 4.95
CA ILE A 41 7.63 15.23 6.04
C ILE A 41 6.69 14.86 7.20
N LEU A 42 5.46 14.44 6.92
CA LEU A 42 4.55 13.95 7.96
C LEU A 42 5.09 12.72 8.67
N SER A 43 5.81 11.85 7.94
CA SER A 43 6.52 10.72 8.56
C SER A 43 7.57 11.19 9.56
N LEU A 44 8.33 12.26 9.29
CA LEU A 44 9.26 12.84 10.27
C LEU A 44 8.55 13.39 11.51
N PHE A 45 7.44 14.09 11.33
CA PHE A 45 6.64 14.56 12.48
C PHE A 45 6.15 13.39 13.33
N LEU A 46 5.67 12.32 12.69
CA LEU A 46 5.26 11.12 13.42
C LEU A 46 6.41 10.51 14.25
N CYS A 47 7.64 10.53 13.72
CA CYS A 47 8.81 10.04 14.44
C CYS A 47 9.04 10.76 15.77
N LEU A 48 8.74 12.07 15.87
CA LEU A 48 8.92 12.82 17.11
C LEU A 48 8.12 12.21 18.29
N PHE A 49 6.94 11.68 18.01
CA PHE A 49 6.11 11.02 19.02
C PHE A 49 6.62 9.64 19.43
N PHE A 50 7.36 8.97 18.54
CA PHE A 50 7.90 7.64 18.82
C PHE A 50 9.28 7.64 19.49
N ILE A 51 10.03 8.75 19.46
CA ILE A 51 11.39 8.83 20.04
C ILE A 51 11.45 8.28 21.48
N PRO A 52 10.56 8.70 22.43
CA PRO A 52 10.64 8.23 23.80
C PRO A 52 10.40 6.73 23.97
N LEU A 53 9.71 6.10 23.00
CA LEU A 53 9.29 4.70 23.04
C LEU A 53 10.31 3.74 22.43
N VAL A 54 11.33 4.27 21.76
CA VAL A 54 12.27 3.50 20.91
C VAL A 54 13.65 3.34 21.57
N ILE A 55 13.92 4.02 22.66
CA ILE A 55 15.18 3.92 23.41
C ILE A 55 15.16 2.64 24.26
N PRO A 56 16.23 1.81 24.23
CA PRO A 56 17.48 1.98 23.49
C PRO A 56 17.34 1.63 22.00
N LEU A 57 18.14 2.30 21.16
CA LEU A 57 18.18 2.03 19.71
C LEU A 57 18.81 0.65 19.45
N PRO A 58 18.40 -0.04 18.37
CA PRO A 58 18.99 -1.30 17.97
C PRO A 58 20.43 -1.11 17.43
N GLU A 59 21.09 -2.24 17.11
CA GLU A 59 22.43 -2.26 16.53
C GLU A 59 22.54 -1.43 15.24
N LYS A 60 23.73 -0.86 14.99
CA LYS A 60 23.99 0.02 13.83
C LYS A 60 23.55 -0.58 12.49
N ASN A 61 23.81 -1.87 12.26
CA ASN A 61 23.44 -2.55 11.04
C ASN A 61 21.91 -2.56 10.84
N LEU A 62 21.14 -2.73 11.93
CA LEU A 62 19.68 -2.71 11.91
C LEU A 62 19.13 -1.30 11.69
N ILE A 63 19.85 -0.27 12.17
CA ILE A 63 19.51 1.13 11.89
C ILE A 63 19.62 1.40 10.39
N PHE A 64 20.75 1.06 9.75
CA PHE A 64 20.93 1.25 8.30
C PHE A 64 19.91 0.45 7.50
N LEU A 65 19.62 -0.78 7.92
CA LEU A 65 18.60 -1.63 7.27
C LEU A 65 17.22 -0.98 7.31
N GLY A 66 16.80 -0.48 8.49
CA GLY A 66 15.51 0.18 8.65
C GLY A 66 15.40 1.50 7.88
N LEU A 67 16.44 2.33 7.93
CA LEU A 67 16.50 3.56 7.14
C LEU A 67 16.46 3.27 5.64
N GLY A 68 17.20 2.26 5.17
CA GLY A 68 17.16 1.79 3.78
C GLY A 68 15.78 1.33 3.35
N ALA A 69 15.08 0.55 4.17
CA ALA A 69 13.70 0.15 3.92
C ALA A 69 12.78 1.37 3.76
N GLY A 70 12.94 2.38 4.61
CA GLY A 70 12.17 3.62 4.53
C GLY A 70 12.44 4.41 3.26
N ILE A 71 13.70 4.52 2.83
CA ILE A 71 14.06 5.18 1.56
C ILE A 71 13.43 4.42 0.37
N ILE A 72 13.49 3.10 0.36
CA ILE A 72 12.86 2.28 -0.69
C ILE A 72 11.34 2.50 -0.68
N ARG A 73 10.72 2.57 0.49
CA ARG A 73 9.28 2.83 0.63
C ARG A 73 8.88 4.18 0.04
N ILE A 74 9.62 5.26 0.32
CA ILE A 74 9.27 6.58 -0.22
C ILE A 74 9.45 6.64 -1.76
N LEU A 75 10.42 5.90 -2.31
CA LEU A 75 10.54 5.72 -3.75
C LEU A 75 9.37 4.92 -4.32
N ALA A 76 8.90 3.88 -3.64
CA ALA A 76 7.72 3.13 -4.06
C ALA A 76 6.47 4.05 -4.14
N ILE A 77 6.28 4.93 -3.15
CA ILE A 77 5.21 5.94 -3.15
C ILE A 77 5.38 6.90 -4.34
N LEU A 78 6.60 7.35 -4.65
CA LEU A 78 6.85 8.20 -5.80
C LEU A 78 6.44 7.51 -7.11
N PHE A 79 6.84 6.25 -7.32
CA PHE A 79 6.48 5.53 -8.54
C PHE A 79 4.98 5.22 -8.62
N LEU A 80 4.33 4.94 -7.49
CA LEU A 80 2.87 4.82 -7.42
C LEU A 80 2.19 6.12 -7.88
N THR A 81 2.57 7.25 -7.30
CA THR A 81 1.96 8.56 -7.60
C THR A 81 2.29 9.05 -9.02
N GLU A 82 3.51 8.81 -9.52
CA GLU A 82 3.86 9.05 -10.93
C GLU A 82 3.00 8.21 -11.89
N GLY A 83 2.75 6.96 -11.53
CA GLY A 83 1.84 6.09 -12.28
C GLY A 83 0.41 6.66 -12.31
N ILE A 84 -0.12 7.08 -11.16
CA ILE A 84 -1.47 7.63 -11.03
C ILE A 84 -1.66 8.90 -11.86
N VAL A 85 -0.68 9.80 -11.86
CA VAL A 85 -0.77 11.08 -12.61
C VAL A 85 -0.60 10.87 -14.12
N ARG A 86 0.22 9.90 -14.54
CA ARG A 86 0.48 9.63 -15.98
C ARG A 86 -0.52 8.68 -16.63
N SER A 87 -1.25 7.94 -15.82
CA SER A 87 -2.21 6.94 -16.27
C SER A 87 -3.50 7.08 -15.46
N GLU A 88 -4.55 6.34 -15.81
CA GLU A 88 -5.75 6.34 -14.99
C GLU A 88 -5.51 5.61 -13.66
N VAL A 89 -5.95 6.19 -12.54
CA VAL A 89 -5.90 5.57 -11.19
C VAL A 89 -6.47 4.15 -11.20
N SER A 90 -7.55 3.98 -11.97
CA SER A 90 -8.23 2.70 -12.18
C SER A 90 -7.38 1.62 -12.85
N ARG A 91 -6.20 1.94 -13.33
CA ARG A 91 -5.25 1.01 -13.97
C ARG A 91 -4.03 0.74 -13.10
N VAL A 92 -3.49 1.79 -12.48
CA VAL A 92 -2.23 1.72 -11.72
C VAL A 92 -2.40 0.96 -10.41
N VAL A 93 -3.43 1.31 -9.64
CA VAL A 93 -3.68 0.69 -8.33
C VAL A 93 -3.97 -0.81 -8.46
N PRO A 94 -4.82 -1.26 -9.43
CA PRO A 94 -5.00 -2.68 -9.73
C PRO A 94 -3.72 -3.43 -10.13
N ALA A 95 -2.92 -2.78 -10.96
CA ALA A 95 -1.68 -3.39 -11.41
C ALA A 95 -0.72 -3.65 -10.22
N ILE A 96 -0.63 -2.70 -9.28
CA ILE A 96 0.15 -2.88 -8.06
C ILE A 96 -0.47 -3.97 -7.19
N GLY A 97 -1.79 -3.95 -6.97
CA GLY A 97 -2.50 -4.94 -6.15
C GLY A 97 -2.35 -6.38 -6.66
N GLY A 98 -2.19 -6.58 -7.98
CA GLY A 98 -1.89 -7.89 -8.55
C GLY A 98 -0.41 -8.26 -8.55
N LEU A 99 0.48 -7.29 -8.81
CA LEU A 99 1.93 -7.53 -8.94
C LEU A 99 2.63 -7.63 -7.57
N LEU A 100 2.21 -6.85 -6.59
CA LEU A 100 2.81 -6.83 -5.25
C LEU A 100 2.83 -8.21 -4.58
N PRO A 101 1.73 -8.97 -4.53
CA PRO A 101 1.76 -10.33 -3.98
C PRO A 101 2.71 -11.25 -4.74
N ILE A 102 2.75 -11.14 -6.07
CA ILE A 102 3.61 -11.98 -6.92
C ILE A 102 5.09 -11.68 -6.63
N PHE A 103 5.50 -10.41 -6.63
CA PHE A 103 6.87 -10.04 -6.27
C PHE A 103 7.18 -10.41 -4.82
N SER A 104 6.24 -10.22 -3.90
CA SER A 104 6.40 -10.63 -2.51
C SER A 104 6.63 -12.14 -2.40
N PHE A 105 5.83 -12.96 -3.09
CA PHE A 105 6.01 -14.40 -3.11
C PHE A 105 7.40 -14.80 -3.62
N LEU A 106 7.82 -14.25 -4.76
CA LEU A 106 9.12 -14.57 -5.36
C LEU A 106 10.29 -14.14 -4.47
N ILE A 107 10.21 -12.97 -3.85
CA ILE A 107 11.27 -12.42 -2.99
C ILE A 107 11.36 -13.20 -1.66
N PHE A 108 10.23 -13.63 -1.10
CA PHE A 108 10.22 -14.38 0.17
C PHE A 108 10.53 -15.87 0.02
N LEU A 109 10.47 -16.42 -1.20
CA LEU A 109 10.72 -17.83 -1.46
C LEU A 109 12.07 -18.33 -0.88
N PRO A 110 13.21 -17.64 -1.05
CA PRO A 110 14.49 -18.06 -0.49
C PRO A 110 14.58 -17.93 1.04
N PHE A 111 13.72 -17.11 1.66
CA PHE A 111 13.75 -16.83 3.10
C PHE A 111 12.71 -17.62 3.90
N SER A 112 12.01 -18.53 3.25
CA SER A 112 10.94 -19.31 3.86
C SER A 112 11.17 -20.80 3.68
N PRO A 113 10.89 -21.63 4.71
CA PRO A 113 10.92 -23.07 4.53
C PRO A 113 10.02 -23.49 3.37
N SER A 114 10.55 -24.26 2.44
CA SER A 114 9.82 -24.68 1.23
C SER A 114 8.49 -25.40 1.54
N GLN A 115 8.47 -26.23 2.57
CA GLN A 115 7.26 -26.93 3.02
C GLN A 115 6.15 -25.99 3.52
N GLU A 116 6.51 -24.82 4.09
CA GLU A 116 5.52 -23.86 4.59
C GLU A 116 4.95 -22.98 3.48
N ILE A 117 5.81 -22.46 2.58
CA ILE A 117 5.37 -21.52 1.54
C ILE A 117 4.69 -22.24 0.37
N LEU A 118 5.09 -23.49 0.10
CA LEU A 118 4.60 -24.32 -1.01
C LEU A 118 3.49 -25.29 -0.58
N SER A 119 2.90 -25.16 0.62
CA SER A 119 1.77 -25.99 0.99
C SER A 119 0.57 -25.74 0.05
N ALA A 120 -0.08 -26.81 -0.40
CA ALA A 120 -1.16 -26.73 -1.40
C ALA A 120 -2.27 -25.77 -0.98
N SER A 121 -2.68 -25.77 0.30
CA SER A 121 -3.71 -24.86 0.80
C SER A 121 -3.29 -23.38 0.71
N ARG A 122 -2.03 -23.05 1.04
CA ARG A 122 -1.53 -21.66 0.96
C ARG A 122 -1.38 -21.18 -0.48
N ILE A 123 -0.89 -22.04 -1.38
CA ILE A 123 -0.81 -21.72 -2.81
C ILE A 123 -2.22 -21.50 -3.39
N THR A 124 -3.16 -22.37 -3.06
CA THR A 124 -4.54 -22.24 -3.52
C THR A 124 -5.17 -20.96 -3.00
N ALA A 125 -5.03 -20.64 -1.69
CA ALA A 125 -5.49 -19.40 -1.12
C ALA A 125 -4.84 -18.18 -1.80
N PHE A 126 -3.53 -18.22 -2.01
CA PHE A 126 -2.78 -17.16 -2.68
C PHE A 126 -3.31 -16.91 -4.11
N ILE A 127 -3.51 -17.96 -4.89
CA ILE A 127 -4.05 -17.85 -6.26
C ILE A 127 -5.44 -17.20 -6.24
N PHE A 128 -6.35 -17.66 -5.37
CA PHE A 128 -7.70 -17.08 -5.25
C PHE A 128 -7.65 -15.61 -4.84
N LEU A 129 -6.80 -15.25 -3.87
CA LEU A 129 -6.65 -13.86 -3.42
C LEU A 129 -6.07 -12.97 -4.51
N VAL A 130 -5.05 -13.41 -5.25
CA VAL A 130 -4.46 -12.63 -6.35
C VAL A 130 -5.45 -12.47 -7.49
N LEU A 131 -6.12 -13.54 -7.91
CA LEU A 131 -7.15 -13.47 -8.96
C LEU A 131 -8.31 -12.56 -8.54
N GLY A 132 -8.79 -12.68 -7.31
CA GLY A 132 -9.83 -11.80 -6.77
C GLY A 132 -9.38 -10.33 -6.73
N SER A 133 -8.16 -10.05 -6.27
CA SER A 133 -7.59 -8.70 -6.23
C SER A 133 -7.46 -8.07 -7.62
N VAL A 134 -7.00 -8.84 -8.60
CA VAL A 134 -6.89 -8.39 -9.99
C VAL A 134 -8.29 -8.13 -10.58
N LEU A 135 -9.21 -9.10 -10.45
CA LEU A 135 -10.55 -8.99 -11.01
C LEU A 135 -11.36 -7.82 -10.43
N ILE A 136 -11.29 -7.59 -9.10
CA ILE A 136 -12.06 -6.50 -8.45
C ILE A 136 -11.58 -5.13 -8.88
N SER A 137 -10.30 -5.05 -9.22
CA SER A 137 -9.58 -3.82 -9.49
C SER A 137 -9.72 -3.35 -10.94
N ILE A 138 -9.90 -4.25 -11.90
CA ILE A 138 -9.98 -3.93 -13.33
C ILE A 138 -11.40 -3.44 -13.67
N LYS A 139 -11.53 -2.20 -14.18
CA LYS A 139 -12.80 -1.65 -14.65
C LYS A 139 -13.18 -2.10 -16.06
N GLU A 140 -12.21 -2.16 -16.97
CA GLU A 140 -12.39 -2.64 -18.35
C GLU A 140 -11.08 -3.29 -18.83
N PHE A 141 -11.19 -4.50 -19.40
CA PHE A 141 -10.08 -5.15 -20.11
C PHE A 141 -9.86 -4.43 -21.44
N SER A 142 -8.98 -3.44 -21.47
CA SER A 142 -8.57 -2.76 -22.69
C SER A 142 -7.15 -3.19 -23.09
N ALA A 143 -6.97 -3.58 -24.35
CA ALA A 143 -5.64 -3.93 -24.90
C ALA A 143 -4.61 -2.80 -24.76
N LYS A 144 -5.05 -1.54 -24.66
CA LYS A 144 -4.19 -0.38 -24.32
C LYS A 144 -3.55 -0.45 -22.94
N PHE A 145 -4.06 -1.28 -22.03
CA PHE A 145 -3.51 -1.46 -20.69
C PHE A 145 -2.16 -2.19 -20.71
N LEU A 146 -1.96 -3.11 -21.64
CA LEU A 146 -0.75 -3.93 -21.77
C LEU A 146 0.44 -3.19 -22.39
N SER A 147 0.32 -1.88 -22.70
CA SER A 147 1.46 -1.11 -23.17
C SER A 147 2.52 -1.02 -22.04
N LEU A 148 3.71 -1.54 -22.31
CA LEU A 148 4.87 -1.54 -21.39
C LEU A 148 5.20 -0.13 -20.85
N THR A 149 4.91 0.90 -21.63
CA THR A 149 5.13 2.31 -21.24
C THR A 149 4.27 2.72 -20.06
N ASN A 150 3.05 2.17 -19.92
CA ASN A 150 2.12 2.49 -18.84
C ASN A 150 2.33 1.60 -17.62
N LEU A 151 2.82 0.37 -17.83
CA LEU A 151 3.03 -0.62 -16.76
C LEU A 151 4.34 -0.41 -15.98
N LYS A 152 5.32 0.30 -16.52
CA LYS A 152 6.63 0.48 -15.86
C LYS A 152 6.53 1.06 -14.44
N TYR A 153 5.66 2.05 -14.22
CA TYR A 153 5.51 2.69 -12.91
C TYR A 153 4.90 1.74 -11.87
N PRO A 154 3.76 1.09 -12.13
CA PRO A 154 3.20 0.12 -11.19
C PRO A 154 4.10 -1.11 -10.97
N ILE A 155 4.84 -1.58 -11.98
CA ILE A 155 5.80 -2.67 -11.82
C ILE A 155 6.90 -2.27 -10.84
N ILE A 156 7.54 -1.12 -11.04
CA ILE A 156 8.60 -0.62 -10.16
C ILE A 156 8.04 -0.38 -8.75
N ALA A 157 6.88 0.25 -8.62
CA ALA A 157 6.25 0.50 -7.33
C ALA A 157 5.97 -0.80 -6.56
N ALA A 158 5.36 -1.79 -7.21
CA ALA A 158 5.06 -3.09 -6.62
C ALA A 158 6.32 -3.83 -6.18
N PHE A 159 7.37 -3.83 -7.00
CA PHE A 159 8.66 -4.43 -6.65
C PHE A 159 9.30 -3.75 -5.43
N LEU A 160 9.34 -2.41 -5.41
CA LEU A 160 9.90 -1.65 -4.29
C LEU A 160 9.09 -1.85 -3.00
N TYR A 161 7.76 -1.94 -3.06
CA TYR A 161 6.94 -2.29 -1.90
C TYR A 161 7.25 -3.70 -1.41
N ALA A 162 7.33 -4.69 -2.30
CA ALA A 162 7.68 -6.07 -1.93
C ALA A 162 9.06 -6.14 -1.24
N LEU A 163 10.04 -5.42 -1.77
CA LEU A 163 11.37 -5.31 -1.18
C LEU A 163 11.33 -4.62 0.19
N THR A 164 10.52 -3.58 0.34
CA THR A 164 10.31 -2.91 1.64
C THR A 164 9.75 -3.87 2.68
N PHE A 165 8.75 -4.69 2.32
CA PHE A 165 8.17 -5.69 3.24
C PHE A 165 9.15 -6.79 3.61
N LEU A 166 10.02 -7.23 2.68
CA LEU A 166 11.08 -8.17 3.00
C LEU A 166 12.03 -7.59 4.03
N ILE A 167 12.57 -6.39 3.77
CA ILE A 167 13.53 -5.75 4.67
C ILE A 167 12.88 -5.47 6.02
N ALA A 168 11.63 -5.00 6.04
CA ALA A 168 10.85 -4.81 7.26
C ALA A 168 10.72 -6.12 8.05
N LYS A 169 10.42 -7.25 7.38
CA LYS A 169 10.33 -8.55 8.06
C LYS A 169 11.66 -8.98 8.66
N ILE A 170 12.77 -8.86 7.93
CA ILE A 170 14.12 -9.15 8.44
C ILE A 170 14.43 -8.28 9.67
N LEU A 171 14.08 -7.00 9.61
CA LEU A 171 14.25 -6.06 10.72
C LEU A 171 13.42 -6.49 11.94
N PHE A 172 12.14 -6.81 11.75
CA PHE A 172 11.22 -7.23 12.82
C PHE A 172 11.57 -8.57 13.46
N LEU A 173 12.31 -9.44 12.78
CA LEU A 173 12.84 -10.67 13.40
C LEU A 173 13.94 -10.38 14.44
N LYS A 174 14.58 -9.19 14.39
CA LYS A 174 15.71 -8.80 15.25
C LYS A 174 15.40 -7.61 16.15
N THR A 175 14.24 -6.97 16.00
CA THR A 175 13.89 -5.75 16.76
C THR A 175 12.46 -5.84 17.30
N ARG A 176 12.17 -4.98 18.30
CA ARG A 176 10.79 -4.72 18.71
C ARG A 176 10.03 -4.00 17.59
N PHE A 177 8.72 -4.21 17.49
CA PHE A 177 7.89 -3.58 16.46
C PHE A 177 8.10 -2.06 16.37
N LEU A 178 7.99 -1.36 17.51
CA LEU A 178 8.11 0.10 17.54
C LEU A 178 9.46 0.59 17.04
N SER A 179 10.56 -0.07 17.44
CA SER A 179 11.91 0.30 17.01
C SER A 179 12.11 0.10 15.51
N GLY A 180 11.70 -1.05 14.97
CA GLY A 180 11.79 -1.33 13.54
C GLY A 180 10.90 -0.41 12.72
N PHE A 181 9.66 -0.21 13.14
CA PHE A 181 8.71 0.68 12.46
C PHE A 181 9.20 2.14 12.45
N PHE A 182 9.68 2.64 13.59
CA PHE A 182 10.28 3.97 13.70
C PHE A 182 11.40 4.18 12.68
N LEU A 183 12.33 3.23 12.55
CA LEU A 183 13.43 3.34 11.60
C LEU A 183 12.96 3.39 10.15
N ILE A 184 11.93 2.61 9.79
CA ILE A 184 11.33 2.63 8.45
C ILE A 184 10.67 3.99 8.18
N VAL A 185 9.91 4.51 9.14
CA VAL A 185 9.22 5.80 9.03
C VAL A 185 10.23 6.94 8.96
N LEU A 186 11.26 6.91 9.81
CA LEU A 186 12.37 7.87 9.78
C LEU A 186 13.11 7.85 8.44
N GLY A 187 13.43 6.65 7.93
CA GLY A 187 14.06 6.49 6.62
C GLY A 187 13.20 7.03 5.47
N SER A 188 11.87 6.85 5.55
CA SER A 188 10.95 7.44 4.56
C SER A 188 10.97 8.97 4.59
N GLY A 189 10.99 9.54 5.78
CA GLY A 189 11.09 10.97 5.97
C GLY A 189 12.42 11.55 5.47
N LEU A 190 13.56 10.96 5.89
CA LEU A 190 14.88 11.34 5.41
C LEU A 190 15.00 11.18 3.88
N GLY A 191 14.47 10.08 3.33
CA GLY A 191 14.43 9.84 1.89
C GLY A 191 13.66 10.92 1.13
N SER A 192 12.60 11.50 1.73
CA SER A 192 11.84 12.59 1.10
C SER A 192 12.66 13.89 0.99
N LEU A 193 13.62 14.12 1.87
CA LEU A 193 14.48 15.31 1.81
C LEU A 193 15.37 15.33 0.57
N PHE A 194 15.67 14.17 -0.04
CA PHE A 194 16.41 14.11 -1.31
C PHE A 194 15.70 14.87 -2.44
N PHE A 195 14.38 15.04 -2.38
CA PHE A 195 13.66 15.86 -3.37
C PHE A 195 14.04 17.34 -3.32
N LEU A 196 14.58 17.83 -2.20
CA LEU A 196 15.04 19.22 -2.05
C LEU A 196 16.41 19.50 -2.71
N ILE A 197 17.18 18.46 -3.06
CA ILE A 197 18.49 18.60 -3.69
C ILE A 197 18.34 19.25 -5.09
N SER A 198 17.30 18.86 -5.82
CA SER A 198 17.02 19.44 -7.13
C SER A 198 16.42 20.84 -6.99
N LYS A 199 17.09 21.88 -7.51
CA LYS A 199 16.60 23.27 -7.52
C LYS A 199 15.19 23.38 -8.13
N LYS A 200 14.92 22.63 -9.22
CA LYS A 200 13.61 22.60 -9.90
C LYS A 200 12.52 22.04 -8.98
N THR A 201 12.80 20.89 -8.33
CA THR A 201 11.83 20.23 -7.45
C THR A 201 11.60 21.05 -6.18
N ARG A 202 12.66 21.63 -5.62
CA ARG A 202 12.58 22.52 -4.46
C ARG A 202 11.69 23.73 -4.75
N LYS A 203 11.90 24.42 -5.88
CA LYS A 203 11.05 25.55 -6.30
C LYS A 203 9.59 25.11 -6.44
N LEU A 204 9.35 23.94 -7.05
CA LEU A 204 8.01 23.38 -7.24
C LEU A 204 7.30 23.12 -5.89
N ILE A 205 8.00 22.52 -4.92
CA ILE A 205 7.46 22.22 -3.59
C ILE A 205 7.08 23.52 -2.85
N PHE A 206 7.97 24.51 -2.80
CA PHE A 206 7.74 25.73 -2.04
C PHE A 206 6.82 26.76 -2.75
N SER A 207 6.66 26.65 -4.06
CA SER A 207 5.69 27.49 -4.79
C SER A 207 4.25 26.99 -4.66
N HIS A 208 4.07 25.69 -4.34
CA HIS A 208 2.75 25.10 -4.18
C HIS A 208 2.25 25.32 -2.74
N LYS A 209 1.31 26.25 -2.57
CA LYS A 209 0.65 26.52 -1.28
C LYS A 209 -0.78 26.00 -1.32
N PRO A 210 -1.06 24.81 -0.80
CA PRO A 210 -2.43 24.32 -0.71
C PRO A 210 -3.25 25.20 0.23
N THR A 211 -4.55 25.34 -0.03
CA THR A 211 -5.46 26.04 0.87
C THR A 211 -5.58 25.29 2.21
N GLN A 212 -5.98 26.00 3.28
CA GLN A 212 -6.18 25.38 4.61
C GLN A 212 -7.10 24.15 4.55
N LYS A 213 -8.18 24.21 3.77
CA LYS A 213 -9.11 23.09 3.58
C LYS A 213 -8.42 21.87 2.96
N ILE A 214 -7.58 22.08 1.96
CA ILE A 214 -6.82 21.01 1.28
C ILE A 214 -5.77 20.42 2.22
N SER A 215 -5.08 21.28 2.99
CA SER A 215 -4.12 20.83 4.00
C SER A 215 -4.79 19.99 5.09
N GLY A 216 -5.96 20.39 5.57
CA GLY A 216 -6.75 19.63 6.55
C GLY A 216 -7.19 18.27 6.02
N LEU A 217 -7.68 18.21 4.77
CA LEU A 217 -8.03 16.95 4.11
C LEU A 217 -6.81 16.04 3.93
N PHE A 218 -5.66 16.60 3.57
CA PHE A 218 -4.42 15.84 3.43
C PHE A 218 -3.93 15.28 4.78
N ILE A 219 -4.03 16.05 5.87
CA ILE A 219 -3.69 15.57 7.22
C ILE A 219 -4.62 14.44 7.65
N LEU A 220 -5.93 14.58 7.40
CA LEU A 220 -6.91 13.53 7.68
C LEU A 220 -6.65 12.25 6.88
N ASP A 221 -6.34 12.40 5.61
CA ASP A 221 -5.93 11.33 4.71
C ASP A 221 -4.71 10.58 5.27
N GLN A 222 -3.66 11.32 5.62
CA GLN A 222 -2.44 10.75 6.18
C GLN A 222 -2.65 10.15 7.59
N PHE A 223 -3.62 10.61 8.36
CA PHE A 223 -3.96 10.02 9.64
C PHE A 223 -4.54 8.60 9.47
N PHE A 224 -5.55 8.44 8.62
CA PHE A 224 -6.10 7.11 8.31
C PHE A 224 -5.10 6.21 7.61
N GLY A 225 -4.33 6.77 6.67
CA GLY A 225 -3.25 6.07 5.99
C GLY A 225 -2.16 5.62 6.96
N GLY A 226 -1.76 6.49 7.88
CA GLY A 226 -0.77 6.18 8.93
C GLY A 226 -1.23 5.04 9.83
N LEU A 227 -2.47 5.09 10.32
CA LEU A 227 -3.05 3.99 11.10
C LEU A 227 -3.09 2.68 10.30
N GLY A 228 -3.56 2.72 9.06
CA GLY A 228 -3.60 1.55 8.19
C GLY A 228 -2.21 0.95 7.97
N ILE A 229 -1.20 1.80 7.74
CA ILE A 229 0.20 1.37 7.58
C ILE A 229 0.76 0.79 8.89
N ILE A 230 0.48 1.39 10.05
CA ILE A 230 0.90 0.84 11.35
C ILE A 230 0.36 -0.58 11.51
N PHE A 231 -0.93 -0.81 11.27
CA PHE A 231 -1.53 -2.14 11.37
C PHE A 231 -0.98 -3.10 10.29
N GLN A 232 -0.71 -2.64 9.08
CA GLN A 232 -0.13 -3.47 8.03
C GLN A 232 1.29 -3.95 8.41
N TYR A 233 2.16 -3.06 8.90
CA TYR A 233 3.48 -3.45 9.40
C TYR A 233 3.40 -4.30 10.67
N TYR A 234 2.41 -4.07 11.53
CA TYR A 234 2.18 -4.91 12.69
C TYR A 234 1.74 -6.32 12.31
N ALA A 235 0.92 -6.46 11.26
CA ALA A 235 0.61 -7.77 10.69
C ALA A 235 1.87 -8.47 10.16
N VAL A 236 2.76 -7.76 9.46
CA VAL A 236 4.06 -8.28 9.01
C VAL A 236 4.96 -8.67 10.18
N PHE A 237 4.94 -7.92 11.28
CA PHE A 237 5.66 -8.26 12.50
C PHE A 237 5.18 -9.59 13.10
N LEU A 238 3.86 -9.78 13.22
CA LEU A 238 3.24 -10.97 13.79
C LEU A 238 3.37 -12.21 12.91
N ALA A 239 3.38 -12.02 11.59
CA ALA A 239 3.38 -13.12 10.61
C ALA A 239 4.75 -13.81 10.54
N LYS A 240 4.78 -15.09 10.14
CA LYS A 240 6.01 -15.75 9.69
C LYS A 240 6.46 -15.21 8.33
N PRO A 241 7.75 -15.34 7.93
CA PRO A 241 8.20 -14.93 6.59
C PRO A 241 7.36 -15.52 5.46
N SER A 242 6.97 -16.78 5.55
CA SER A 242 6.11 -17.49 4.58
C SER A 242 4.69 -16.93 4.45
N GLN A 243 4.23 -16.15 5.44
CA GLN A 243 2.89 -15.56 5.47
C GLN A 243 2.83 -14.13 4.92
N VAL A 244 3.97 -13.44 4.77
CA VAL A 244 4.00 -12.06 4.29
C VAL A 244 3.45 -11.92 2.86
N PRO A 245 3.74 -12.82 1.91
CA PRO A 245 3.08 -12.79 0.60
C PRO A 245 1.55 -12.88 0.67
N LEU A 246 1.01 -13.62 1.64
CA LEU A 246 -0.43 -13.73 1.86
C LEU A 246 -1.02 -12.43 2.40
N ILE A 247 -0.31 -11.71 3.31
CA ILE A 247 -0.70 -10.37 3.75
C ILE A 247 -0.87 -9.46 2.54
N ASN A 248 0.11 -9.46 1.63
CA ASN A 248 0.05 -8.62 0.42
C ASN A 248 -1.03 -9.08 -0.57
N ALA A 249 -1.31 -10.40 -0.66
CA ALA A 249 -2.40 -10.92 -1.49
C ALA A 249 -3.80 -10.52 -0.96
N LEU A 250 -3.92 -10.27 0.35
CA LEU A 250 -5.14 -9.75 0.98
C LEU A 250 -5.45 -8.29 0.63
N GLU A 251 -4.59 -7.58 -0.14
CA GLU A 251 -4.90 -6.22 -0.60
C GLU A 251 -6.22 -6.13 -1.38
N GLY A 252 -6.66 -7.23 -1.98
CA GLY A 252 -7.99 -7.33 -2.58
C GLY A 252 -9.14 -6.97 -1.62
N THR A 253 -8.99 -7.23 -0.32
CA THR A 253 -9.99 -6.86 0.68
C THR A 253 -10.15 -5.33 0.82
N ARG A 254 -9.09 -4.55 0.61
CA ARG A 254 -9.15 -3.08 0.53
C ARG A 254 -10.14 -2.62 -0.55
N PHE A 255 -10.13 -3.28 -1.70
CA PHE A 255 -11.06 -2.94 -2.79
C PHE A 255 -12.49 -3.37 -2.50
N VAL A 256 -12.70 -4.47 -1.75
CA VAL A 256 -14.04 -4.86 -1.26
C VAL A 256 -14.58 -3.78 -0.34
N PHE A 257 -13.81 -3.33 0.64
CA PHE A 257 -14.21 -2.23 1.53
C PHE A 257 -14.44 -0.92 0.78
N LEU A 258 -13.57 -0.60 -0.18
CA LEU A 258 -13.75 0.59 -1.00
C LEU A 258 -15.08 0.54 -1.79
N LEU A 259 -15.42 -0.60 -2.37
CA LEU A 259 -16.72 -0.80 -3.04
C LEU A 259 -17.90 -0.62 -2.08
N LEU A 260 -17.79 -1.19 -0.86
CA LEU A 260 -18.80 -1.03 0.17
C LEU A 260 -18.98 0.44 0.54
N PHE A 261 -17.90 1.19 0.76
CA PHE A 261 -17.96 2.62 1.07
C PHE A 261 -18.57 3.43 -0.08
N VAL A 262 -18.16 3.16 -1.31
CA VAL A 262 -18.74 3.81 -2.50
C VAL A 262 -20.23 3.51 -2.61
N PHE A 263 -20.65 2.27 -2.35
CA PHE A 263 -22.07 1.89 -2.35
C PHE A 263 -22.85 2.62 -1.26
N LEU A 264 -22.38 2.61 -0.02
CA LEU A 264 -23.01 3.32 1.10
C LEU A 264 -23.11 4.83 0.85
N LEU A 265 -22.04 5.45 0.33
CA LEU A 265 -22.05 6.86 -0.04
C LEU A 265 -23.04 7.17 -1.17
N SER A 266 -23.21 6.25 -2.12
CA SER A 266 -24.18 6.41 -3.21
C SER A 266 -25.63 6.39 -2.73
N LEU A 267 -25.93 5.66 -1.64
CA LEU A 267 -27.26 5.66 -1.01
C LEU A 267 -27.55 7.00 -0.30
N TRP A 268 -26.51 7.64 0.28
CA TRP A 268 -26.69 8.88 1.02
C TRP A 268 -26.59 10.14 0.14
N ARG A 269 -25.77 10.10 -0.92
CA ARG A 269 -25.54 11.20 -1.86
C ARG A 269 -25.35 10.69 -3.29
N PRO A 270 -26.43 10.32 -4.00
CA PRO A 270 -26.35 9.75 -5.36
C PRO A 270 -25.71 10.69 -6.40
N GLN A 271 -25.69 12.01 -6.13
CA GLN A 271 -25.10 13.01 -7.03
C GLN A 271 -23.56 13.01 -7.05
N LEU A 272 -22.91 12.45 -6.02
CA LEU A 272 -21.44 12.45 -5.90
C LEU A 272 -20.76 11.31 -6.67
N LEU A 273 -21.49 10.26 -7.02
CA LEU A 273 -20.93 9.02 -7.58
C LEU A 273 -21.74 8.56 -8.80
N GLN A 274 -21.57 9.24 -9.92
CA GLN A 274 -22.10 8.82 -11.22
C GLN A 274 -21.29 7.66 -11.83
N GLU A 275 -20.95 6.63 -11.07
CA GLU A 275 -20.48 5.38 -11.67
C GLU A 275 -21.67 4.54 -12.09
N LYS A 276 -22.16 4.73 -13.31
CA LYS A 276 -23.06 3.79 -13.97
C LYS A 276 -22.31 2.47 -14.14
N THR A 277 -22.42 1.59 -13.14
CA THR A 277 -21.85 0.24 -13.22
C THR A 277 -22.70 -0.56 -14.23
N LYS A 278 -22.20 -0.74 -15.44
CA LYS A 278 -22.83 -1.64 -16.43
C LYS A 278 -22.91 -3.04 -15.80
N GLY A 279 -23.99 -3.77 -16.03
CA GLY A 279 -24.26 -5.07 -15.40
C GLY A 279 -23.09 -6.07 -15.50
N ARG A 280 -22.31 -6.03 -16.58
CA ARG A 280 -21.12 -6.85 -16.80
C ARG A 280 -20.00 -6.58 -15.78
N ILE A 281 -19.79 -5.31 -15.39
CA ILE A 281 -18.80 -4.90 -14.37
C ILE A 281 -19.27 -5.36 -12.99
N LEU A 282 -20.57 -5.32 -12.72
CA LEU A 282 -21.12 -5.80 -11.44
C LEU A 282 -20.89 -7.30 -11.26
N ILE A 283 -21.15 -8.10 -12.28
CA ILE A 283 -20.90 -9.56 -12.27
C ILE A 283 -19.42 -9.85 -12.02
N GLN A 284 -18.52 -9.15 -12.71
CA GLN A 284 -17.06 -9.27 -12.50
C GLN A 284 -16.68 -8.99 -11.04
N LYS A 285 -17.23 -7.93 -10.43
CA LYS A 285 -16.95 -7.57 -9.04
C LYS A 285 -17.48 -8.63 -8.06
N ILE A 286 -18.65 -9.20 -8.31
CA ILE A 286 -19.21 -10.30 -7.50
C ILE A 286 -18.31 -11.54 -7.56
N ILE A 287 -17.86 -11.93 -8.75
CA ILE A 287 -16.92 -13.06 -8.92
C ILE A 287 -15.60 -12.79 -8.19
N ALA A 288 -15.09 -11.56 -8.27
CA ALA A 288 -13.88 -11.15 -7.57
C ALA A 288 -14.02 -11.26 -6.05
N ILE A 289 -15.14 -10.79 -5.49
CA ILE A 289 -15.43 -10.90 -4.05
C ILE A 289 -15.51 -12.37 -3.65
N PHE A 290 -16.15 -13.22 -4.47
CA PHE A 290 -16.25 -14.65 -4.21
C PHE A 290 -14.86 -15.32 -4.14
N PHE A 291 -13.94 -14.97 -5.04
CA PHE A 291 -12.56 -15.46 -4.99
C PHE A 291 -11.82 -14.99 -3.73
N ILE A 292 -11.98 -13.72 -3.33
CA ILE A 292 -11.37 -13.18 -2.11
C ILE A 292 -11.91 -13.92 -0.87
N VAL A 293 -13.22 -14.16 -0.80
CA VAL A 293 -13.86 -14.87 0.32
C VAL A 293 -13.37 -16.32 0.40
N ILE A 294 -13.27 -17.02 -0.73
CA ILE A 294 -12.71 -18.39 -0.77
C ILE A 294 -11.26 -18.38 -0.27
N GLY A 295 -10.43 -17.49 -0.79
CA GLY A 295 -9.04 -17.37 -0.36
C GLY A 295 -8.91 -17.10 1.14
N LEU A 296 -9.72 -16.19 1.68
CA LEU A 296 -9.81 -15.91 3.12
C LEU A 296 -10.26 -17.12 3.92
N ALA A 297 -11.29 -17.83 3.46
CA ALA A 297 -11.79 -19.03 4.14
C ALA A 297 -10.72 -20.14 4.22
N ILE A 298 -9.99 -20.37 3.13
CA ILE A 298 -8.87 -21.33 3.11
C ILE A 298 -7.80 -20.92 4.11
N LEU A 299 -7.43 -19.63 4.20
CA LEU A 299 -6.45 -19.14 5.17
C LEU A 299 -6.94 -19.21 6.62
N ALA A 300 -8.23 -19.06 6.85
CA ALA A 300 -8.81 -19.11 8.19
C ALA A 300 -8.95 -20.55 8.73
N LEU A 301 -9.03 -21.56 7.85
CA LEU A 301 -9.18 -22.95 8.22
C LEU A 301 -7.84 -23.68 8.40
N HIS A 302 -6.72 -23.11 7.92
CA HIS A 302 -5.35 -23.68 7.95
C HIS A 302 -4.35 -22.69 8.54
#